data_b52e5cd92ce54ee7d0b5e5bde6d047cb
#
_entry.id   b52e5cd92ce54ee7d0b5e5bde6d047cb
#
_cell.length_a   1.000
_cell.length_b   1.000
_cell.length_c   1.000
_cell.angle_alpha   90.00
_cell.angle_beta   90.00
_cell.angle_gamma   90.00
#
_symmetry.space_group_name_H-M   'P 1'
#
loop_
_entity.id
_entity.type
_entity.pdbx_description
1 polymer ?
#
loop_
_entity_poly.entity_id
_entity_poly.type
_entity_poly.pdbx_seq_one_letter_code
_entity_poly.pdbx_strand_id
1 'polypeptide(L)'
;MGYDAYVHINKKYTKANIEKLLLMLGYEKRKDFFYCGNDDEYKYFTGVQVWLCDENKEERIYNVRCPIFAVAYDLKKVNETIRSLKQYCDATFESDIGKNRYFPESQFTKGAESGCYFAVERLFNNFTNLRYALSKYPADMEGDKELYKIGGHLTLDMFNANVYSTYLCSLIEEYFRSTYIALLKYSDRKEKILKVKFTPYDLVDISNGDKTVEEVFARTLSFQNIHNICYNFHDLNSKLDIGQALKSPYRNRKKNLYEQVDEILER
;
A
#
# COMPACT_ATOMS: atom_id res chain seq x y z
N MET A 1 -15.45 0.74 -8.92
CA MET A 1 -15.07 2.16 -8.69
C MET A 1 -13.56 2.23 -8.53
N GLY A 2 -12.94 3.29 -8.99
CA GLY A 2 -11.49 3.56 -8.95
C GLY A 2 -11.27 5.03 -9.25
N TYR A 3 -10.04 5.44 -9.44
CA TYR A 3 -9.64 6.75 -9.92
C TYR A 3 -9.33 6.62 -11.41
N ASP A 4 -10.13 7.23 -12.25
CA ASP A 4 -10.05 7.13 -13.70
C ASP A 4 -9.66 8.46 -14.35
N ALA A 5 -8.78 8.40 -15.34
CA ALA A 5 -8.49 9.53 -16.22
C ALA A 5 -8.47 9.07 -17.68
N TYR A 6 -9.20 9.77 -18.51
CA TYR A 6 -9.30 9.53 -19.95
C TYR A 6 -8.39 10.50 -20.68
N VAL A 7 -7.37 9.96 -21.36
CA VAL A 7 -6.36 10.72 -22.06
C VAL A 7 -6.62 10.64 -23.56
N HIS A 8 -6.91 11.77 -24.17
CA HIS A 8 -7.26 11.93 -25.58
C HIS A 8 -5.98 12.23 -26.40
N ILE A 9 -5.60 11.32 -27.26
CA ILE A 9 -4.36 11.37 -28.04
C ILE A 9 -4.69 11.40 -29.53
N ASN A 10 -4.20 12.42 -30.24
CA ASN A 10 -4.36 12.52 -31.68
C ASN A 10 -3.71 11.33 -32.42
N LYS A 11 -4.37 10.83 -33.49
CA LYS A 11 -3.89 9.69 -34.27
C LYS A 11 -2.57 9.90 -35.01
N LYS A 12 -2.06 11.14 -35.09
CA LYS A 12 -0.69 11.39 -35.58
C LYS A 12 0.37 10.63 -34.77
N TYR A 13 0.09 10.36 -33.48
CA TYR A 13 0.91 9.50 -32.63
C TYR A 13 0.46 8.06 -32.75
N THR A 14 1.33 7.17 -33.20
CA THR A 14 0.98 5.75 -33.42
C THR A 14 0.83 5.00 -32.09
N LYS A 15 0.09 3.88 -32.09
CA LYS A 15 0.01 2.98 -30.93
C LYS A 15 1.40 2.55 -30.44
N ALA A 16 2.33 2.29 -31.37
CA ALA A 16 3.71 1.91 -31.06
C ALA A 16 4.48 3.01 -30.31
N ASN A 17 4.25 4.28 -30.65
CA ASN A 17 4.86 5.40 -29.93
C ASN A 17 4.38 5.46 -28.48
N ILE A 18 3.06 5.27 -28.26
CA ILE A 18 2.45 5.30 -26.92
C ILE A 18 2.93 4.09 -26.11
N GLU A 19 2.95 2.90 -26.71
CA GLU A 19 3.50 1.69 -26.10
C GLU A 19 4.95 1.90 -25.66
N LYS A 20 5.80 2.43 -26.54
CA LYS A 20 7.20 2.73 -26.21
C LYS A 20 7.31 3.69 -25.00
N LEU A 21 6.48 4.73 -24.98
CA LEU A 21 6.46 5.67 -23.86
C LEU A 21 6.05 4.99 -22.56
N LEU A 22 5.00 4.15 -22.57
CA LEU A 22 4.55 3.43 -21.39
C LEU A 22 5.61 2.46 -20.87
N LEU A 23 6.30 1.74 -21.76
CA LEU A 23 7.43 0.87 -21.38
C LEU A 23 8.56 1.68 -20.73
N MET A 24 8.89 2.86 -21.27
CA MET A 24 9.89 3.77 -20.68
C MET A 24 9.47 4.31 -19.30
N LEU A 25 8.16 4.40 -19.02
CA LEU A 25 7.61 4.78 -17.73
C LEU A 25 7.54 3.60 -16.73
N GLY A 26 8.11 2.45 -17.08
CA GLY A 26 8.15 1.27 -16.21
C GLY A 26 6.88 0.41 -16.24
N TYR A 27 6.02 0.58 -17.24
CA TYR A 27 4.86 -0.29 -17.41
C TYR A 27 5.27 -1.60 -18.09
N GLU A 28 4.68 -2.69 -17.62
CA GLU A 28 4.73 -3.99 -18.29
C GLU A 28 3.53 -4.15 -19.22
N LYS A 29 3.77 -4.62 -20.45
CA LYS A 29 2.70 -4.95 -21.37
C LYS A 29 2.04 -6.26 -20.97
N ARG A 30 0.74 -6.21 -20.74
CA ARG A 30 -0.13 -7.37 -20.58
C ARG A 30 -0.93 -7.55 -21.87
N LYS A 31 -1.80 -8.58 -21.93
CA LYS A 31 -2.56 -8.89 -23.15
C LYS A 31 -3.34 -7.68 -23.67
N ASP A 32 -4.15 -7.05 -22.83
CA ASP A 32 -5.09 -6.00 -23.22
C ASP A 32 -4.83 -4.65 -22.54
N PHE A 33 -3.80 -4.55 -21.70
CA PHE A 33 -3.46 -3.35 -20.94
C PHE A 33 -1.97 -3.30 -20.57
N PHE A 34 -1.56 -2.15 -20.10
CA PHE A 34 -0.24 -1.94 -19.49
C PHE A 34 -0.41 -1.84 -17.97
N TYR A 35 0.51 -2.41 -17.21
CA TYR A 35 0.47 -2.42 -15.75
C TYR A 35 1.80 -1.97 -15.17
N CYS A 36 1.73 -1.08 -14.18
CA CYS A 36 2.88 -0.66 -13.38
C CYS A 36 2.58 -0.88 -11.90
N GLY A 37 3.22 -1.86 -11.28
CA GLY A 37 3.07 -2.19 -9.86
C GLY A 37 4.31 -1.90 -9.02
N ASN A 38 5.42 -1.55 -9.67
CA ASN A 38 6.69 -1.24 -9.01
C ASN A 38 7.39 -0.11 -9.76
N ASP A 39 8.27 0.60 -9.05
CA ASP A 39 9.35 1.38 -9.61
C ASP A 39 10.65 1.09 -8.84
N ASP A 40 11.76 1.75 -9.21
CA ASP A 40 13.07 1.52 -8.61
C ASP A 40 13.13 1.89 -7.11
N GLU A 41 12.24 2.74 -6.65
CA GLU A 41 12.24 3.26 -5.29
C GLU A 41 11.14 2.65 -4.41
N TYR A 42 9.93 2.44 -4.96
CA TYR A 42 8.76 1.99 -4.21
C TYR A 42 7.93 0.95 -4.96
N LYS A 43 7.29 0.06 -4.21
CA LYS A 43 6.23 -0.81 -4.71
C LYS A 43 4.90 -0.09 -4.55
N TYR A 44 4.17 0.08 -5.66
CA TYR A 44 2.81 0.59 -5.61
C TYR A 44 1.90 -0.40 -4.91
N PHE A 45 0.97 0.10 -4.12
CA PHE A 45 0.09 -0.77 -3.36
C PHE A 45 -0.88 -1.55 -4.27
N THR A 46 -1.51 -0.86 -5.21
CA THR A 46 -2.50 -1.45 -6.12
C THR A 46 -2.05 -1.40 -7.58
N GLY A 47 -1.08 -0.56 -7.88
CA GLY A 47 -0.56 -0.34 -9.22
C GLY A 47 -1.47 0.50 -10.10
N VAL A 48 -0.94 0.87 -11.26
CA VAL A 48 -1.62 1.68 -12.27
C VAL A 48 -1.78 0.88 -13.55
N GLN A 49 -2.97 0.95 -14.13
CA GLN A 49 -3.31 0.31 -15.39
C GLN A 49 -3.54 1.36 -16.48
N VAL A 50 -3.12 1.06 -17.70
CA VAL A 50 -3.39 1.87 -18.89
C VAL A 50 -3.87 0.98 -20.03
N TRP A 51 -4.99 1.32 -20.63
CA TRP A 51 -5.50 0.61 -21.80
C TRP A 51 -6.18 1.54 -22.78
N LEU A 52 -6.27 1.11 -24.04
CA LEU A 52 -7.04 1.78 -25.05
C LEU A 52 -8.54 1.55 -24.77
N CYS A 53 -9.24 2.62 -24.41
CA CYS A 53 -10.66 2.58 -24.06
C CYS A 53 -11.55 2.75 -25.30
N ASP A 54 -11.20 3.70 -26.16
CA ASP A 54 -11.95 4.02 -27.39
C ASP A 54 -11.01 4.53 -28.49
N GLU A 55 -11.45 4.40 -29.73
CA GLU A 55 -10.74 4.87 -30.91
C GLU A 55 -11.73 5.34 -31.99
N ASN A 56 -11.67 6.61 -32.34
CA ASN A 56 -12.45 7.18 -33.44
C ASN A 56 -11.55 7.59 -34.62
N LYS A 57 -12.06 8.37 -35.62
CA LYS A 57 -11.27 8.77 -36.79
C LYS A 57 -10.11 9.72 -36.47
N GLU A 58 -10.21 10.53 -35.42
CA GLU A 58 -9.28 11.63 -35.12
C GLU A 58 -8.37 11.34 -33.94
N GLU A 59 -8.86 10.62 -32.95
CA GLU A 59 -8.18 10.39 -31.69
C GLU A 59 -8.29 8.96 -31.16
N ARG A 60 -7.42 8.64 -30.19
CA ARG A 60 -7.48 7.46 -29.33
C ARG A 60 -7.65 7.92 -27.91
N ILE A 61 -8.51 7.25 -27.17
CA ILE A 61 -8.75 7.52 -25.76
C ILE A 61 -8.14 6.38 -24.95
N TYR A 62 -7.15 6.72 -24.13
CA TYR A 62 -6.56 5.79 -23.18
C TYR A 62 -7.10 6.07 -21.79
N ASN A 63 -7.53 5.02 -21.08
CA ASN A 63 -7.85 5.13 -19.67
C ASN A 63 -6.59 4.85 -18.86
N VAL A 64 -6.28 5.74 -17.94
CA VAL A 64 -5.24 5.60 -16.92
C VAL A 64 -5.96 5.45 -15.59
N ARG A 65 -5.80 4.31 -14.93
CA ARG A 65 -6.61 3.94 -13.77
C ARG A 65 -5.80 3.34 -12.64
N CYS A 66 -6.19 3.66 -11.40
CA CYS A 66 -5.88 2.87 -10.21
C CYS A 66 -7.16 2.56 -9.42
N PRO A 67 -7.19 1.45 -8.65
CA PRO A 67 -8.36 1.06 -7.85
C PRO A 67 -8.70 2.07 -6.76
N ILE A 68 -9.90 1.95 -6.18
CA ILE A 68 -10.37 2.84 -5.10
C ILE A 68 -9.48 2.77 -3.84
N PHE A 69 -8.78 1.66 -3.65
CA PHE A 69 -7.85 1.48 -2.52
C PHE A 69 -6.42 1.94 -2.83
N ALA A 70 -6.26 2.70 -3.91
CA ALA A 70 -4.99 3.31 -4.28
C ALA A 70 -4.47 4.19 -3.15
N VAL A 71 -3.16 4.13 -2.92
CA VAL A 71 -2.46 5.04 -2.03
C VAL A 71 -1.95 6.27 -2.81
N ALA A 72 -1.50 7.29 -2.11
CA ALA A 72 -1.01 8.52 -2.74
C ALA A 72 0.09 8.25 -3.79
N TYR A 73 0.86 7.18 -3.62
CA TYR A 73 1.89 6.81 -4.58
C TYR A 73 1.32 6.29 -5.90
N ASP A 74 0.25 5.52 -5.87
CA ASP A 74 -0.48 5.11 -7.07
C ASP A 74 -1.05 6.34 -7.81
N LEU A 75 -1.64 7.30 -7.07
CA LEU A 75 -2.16 8.55 -7.63
C LEU A 75 -1.04 9.41 -8.24
N LYS A 76 0.12 9.47 -7.59
CA LYS A 76 1.30 10.13 -8.16
C LYS A 76 1.69 9.51 -9.50
N LYS A 77 1.72 8.18 -9.59
CA LYS A 77 2.03 7.46 -10.84
C LYS A 77 0.99 7.69 -11.92
N VAL A 78 -0.30 7.74 -11.59
CA VAL A 78 -1.36 8.15 -12.53
C VAL A 78 -1.06 9.55 -13.08
N ASN A 79 -0.80 10.51 -12.22
CA ASN A 79 -0.49 11.89 -12.63
C ASN A 79 0.77 11.99 -13.48
N GLU A 80 1.84 11.27 -13.13
CA GLU A 80 3.08 11.21 -13.92
C GLU A 80 2.84 10.64 -15.31
N THR A 81 2.03 9.59 -15.41
CA THR A 81 1.66 8.98 -16.68
C THR A 81 0.87 9.96 -17.55
N ILE A 82 -0.12 10.64 -16.96
CA ILE A 82 -0.90 11.65 -17.68
C ILE A 82 -0.01 12.80 -18.14
N ARG A 83 0.91 13.32 -17.29
CA ARG A 83 1.86 14.39 -17.65
C ARG A 83 2.73 13.96 -18.82
N SER A 84 3.27 12.75 -18.79
CA SER A 84 4.13 12.21 -19.83
C SER A 84 3.38 12.04 -21.15
N LEU A 85 2.17 11.49 -21.14
CA LEU A 85 1.33 11.36 -22.33
C LEU A 85 0.96 12.75 -22.89
N LYS A 86 0.62 13.69 -22.02
CA LYS A 86 0.30 15.06 -22.42
C LYS A 86 1.52 15.75 -23.07
N GLN A 87 2.69 15.63 -22.45
CA GLN A 87 3.91 16.28 -22.95
C GLN A 87 4.42 15.65 -24.26
N TYR A 88 4.37 14.31 -24.36
CA TYR A 88 4.88 13.58 -25.51
C TYR A 88 3.91 13.56 -26.69
N CYS A 89 2.61 13.52 -26.43
CA CYS A 89 1.56 13.34 -27.43
C CYS A 89 0.64 14.56 -27.62
N ASP A 90 0.96 15.73 -27.06
CA ASP A 90 0.07 16.91 -27.04
C ASP A 90 -1.36 16.55 -26.60
N ALA A 91 -1.47 15.62 -25.66
CA ALA A 91 -2.76 15.06 -25.24
C ALA A 91 -3.56 16.02 -24.38
N THR A 92 -4.87 15.91 -24.41
CA THR A 92 -5.77 16.47 -23.41
C THR A 92 -6.30 15.33 -22.53
N PHE A 93 -6.81 15.67 -21.36
CA PHE A 93 -7.36 14.64 -20.48
C PHE A 93 -8.53 15.13 -19.64
N GLU A 94 -9.33 14.20 -19.20
CA GLU A 94 -10.40 14.38 -18.24
C GLU A 94 -10.28 13.31 -17.16
N SER A 95 -10.32 13.70 -15.90
CA SER A 95 -10.31 12.79 -14.76
C SER A 95 -11.64 12.84 -14.01
N ASP A 96 -11.86 11.92 -13.07
CA ASP A 96 -13.04 11.92 -12.22
C ASP A 96 -13.29 13.24 -11.46
N ILE A 97 -12.24 14.05 -11.31
CA ILE A 97 -12.31 15.36 -10.66
C ILE A 97 -12.40 16.55 -11.65
N GLY A 98 -12.48 16.25 -12.94
CA GLY A 98 -12.76 17.22 -14.01
C GLY A 98 -11.68 17.37 -15.08
N LYS A 99 -11.99 18.19 -16.10
CA LYS A 99 -11.10 18.44 -17.24
C LYS A 99 -9.78 19.07 -16.83
N ASN A 100 -8.66 18.47 -17.30
CA ASN A 100 -7.30 18.92 -17.01
C ASN A 100 -6.97 19.02 -15.51
N ARG A 101 -7.65 18.28 -14.66
CA ARG A 101 -7.38 18.25 -13.22
C ARG A 101 -6.66 16.97 -12.84
N TYR A 102 -5.47 17.12 -12.27
CA TYR A 102 -4.69 16.02 -11.70
C TYR A 102 -5.24 15.62 -10.33
N PHE A 103 -5.13 14.35 -10.00
CA PHE A 103 -5.51 13.87 -8.66
C PHE A 103 -4.63 14.53 -7.59
N PRO A 104 -5.19 14.77 -6.39
CA PRO A 104 -4.40 15.33 -5.27
C PRO A 104 -3.21 14.43 -4.95
N GLU A 105 -2.02 15.01 -4.89
CA GLU A 105 -0.81 14.30 -4.49
C GLU A 105 -0.50 14.56 -3.02
N SER A 106 0.11 13.56 -2.35
CA SER A 106 0.58 13.73 -0.99
C SER A 106 1.70 14.78 -0.93
N GLN A 107 1.69 15.58 0.13
CA GLN A 107 2.81 16.46 0.46
C GLN A 107 4.08 15.69 0.83
N PHE A 108 3.93 14.42 1.29
CA PHE A 108 5.03 13.55 1.66
C PHE A 108 5.46 12.72 0.45
N THR A 109 6.33 13.27 -0.37
CA THR A 109 6.73 12.63 -1.64
C THR A 109 8.15 12.05 -1.62
N LYS A 110 8.92 12.24 -0.55
CA LYS A 110 10.33 11.85 -0.50
C LYS A 110 10.74 11.30 0.87
N GLY A 111 11.73 10.42 0.85
CA GLY A 111 12.44 9.95 2.03
C GLY A 111 11.59 9.13 3.01
N ALA A 112 12.03 9.10 4.26
CA ALA A 112 11.39 8.33 5.33
C ALA A 112 9.93 8.76 5.60
N GLU A 113 9.62 10.06 5.48
CA GLU A 113 8.27 10.58 5.68
C GLU A 113 7.28 9.99 4.68
N SER A 114 7.68 9.89 3.41
CA SER A 114 6.88 9.26 2.37
C SER A 114 6.58 7.79 2.71
N GLY A 115 7.62 7.02 3.07
CA GLY A 115 7.46 5.62 3.44
C GLY A 115 6.56 5.41 4.66
N CYS A 116 6.71 6.25 5.69
CA CYS A 116 5.84 6.22 6.87
C CYS A 116 4.38 6.59 6.51
N TYR A 117 4.20 7.59 5.65
CA TYR A 117 2.88 7.99 5.17
C TYR A 117 2.18 6.86 4.43
N PHE A 118 2.88 6.16 3.53
CA PHE A 118 2.31 5.01 2.82
C PHE A 118 1.99 3.83 3.74
N ALA A 119 2.80 3.60 4.79
CA ALA A 119 2.47 2.59 5.78
C ALA A 119 1.14 2.91 6.50
N VAL A 120 0.92 4.17 6.84
CA VAL A 120 -0.34 4.66 7.43
C VAL A 120 -1.51 4.52 6.46
N GLU A 121 -1.36 4.97 5.21
CA GLU A 121 -2.42 4.85 4.20
C GLU A 121 -2.81 3.39 3.96
N ARG A 122 -1.83 2.50 3.85
CA ARG A 122 -2.06 1.07 3.70
C ARG A 122 -2.83 0.49 4.89
N LEU A 123 -2.47 0.89 6.11
CA LEU A 123 -3.19 0.50 7.32
C LEU A 123 -4.65 0.95 7.27
N PHE A 124 -4.92 2.22 6.95
CA PHE A 124 -6.28 2.76 6.85
C PHE A 124 -7.10 2.10 5.74
N ASN A 125 -6.51 1.83 4.59
CA ASN A 125 -7.18 1.13 3.49
C ASN A 125 -7.56 -0.29 3.90
N ASN A 126 -6.68 -1.01 4.58
CA ASN A 126 -6.97 -2.35 5.08
C ASN A 126 -8.05 -2.34 6.17
N PHE A 127 -8.05 -1.35 7.07
CA PHE A 127 -9.16 -1.18 8.02
C PHE A 127 -10.49 -0.87 7.33
N THR A 128 -10.48 -0.07 6.28
CA THR A 128 -11.68 0.24 5.51
C THR A 128 -12.21 -1.00 4.81
N ASN A 129 -11.33 -1.82 4.23
CA ASN A 129 -11.68 -3.10 3.63
C ASN A 129 -12.29 -4.06 4.64
N LEU A 130 -11.68 -4.16 5.82
CA LEU A 130 -12.18 -4.99 6.92
C LEU A 130 -13.59 -4.53 7.36
N ARG A 131 -13.78 -3.23 7.58
CA ARG A 131 -15.09 -2.66 7.94
C ARG A 131 -16.14 -2.95 6.86
N TYR A 132 -15.76 -2.80 5.58
CA TYR A 132 -16.66 -3.13 4.48
C TYR A 132 -17.02 -4.61 4.46
N ALA A 133 -16.04 -5.51 4.63
CA ALA A 133 -16.28 -6.95 4.72
C ALA A 133 -17.24 -7.28 5.87
N LEU A 134 -16.99 -6.74 7.06
CA LEU A 134 -17.87 -6.91 8.22
C LEU A 134 -19.28 -6.39 7.98
N SER A 135 -19.46 -5.27 7.28
CA SER A 135 -20.78 -4.69 6.98
C SER A 135 -21.60 -5.49 5.96
N LYS A 136 -20.95 -6.40 5.23
CA LYS A 136 -21.62 -7.26 4.22
C LYS A 136 -21.98 -8.64 4.76
N TYR A 137 -21.48 -9.00 5.92
CA TYR A 137 -21.95 -10.21 6.59
C TYR A 137 -23.35 -9.95 7.14
N PRO A 138 -24.39 -10.61 6.59
CA PRO A 138 -25.74 -10.47 7.14
C PRO A 138 -25.75 -11.01 8.56
N ALA A 139 -26.29 -10.25 9.50
CA ALA A 139 -26.58 -10.71 10.85
C ALA A 139 -27.56 -11.91 10.89
N ASP A 140 -28.19 -12.19 9.77
CA ASP A 140 -29.26 -13.17 9.60
C ASP A 140 -28.83 -14.37 8.73
N MET A 141 -27.69 -14.98 8.99
CA MET A 141 -27.42 -16.32 8.46
C MET A 141 -28.11 -17.37 9.34
N GLU A 142 -29.44 -17.34 9.37
CA GLU A 142 -30.25 -18.45 9.92
C GLU A 142 -30.08 -19.77 9.15
N GLY A 143 -29.41 -19.74 7.97
CA GLY A 143 -29.27 -20.88 7.07
C GLY A 143 -28.21 -21.91 7.45
N ASP A 144 -27.19 -21.57 8.24
CA ASP A 144 -26.06 -22.46 8.46
C ASP A 144 -26.04 -23.16 9.83
N LYS A 145 -27.22 -23.57 10.31
CA LYS A 145 -27.33 -24.44 11.50
C LYS A 145 -26.55 -25.76 11.37
N GLU A 146 -26.22 -26.20 10.14
CA GLU A 146 -25.40 -27.40 9.91
C GLU A 146 -23.90 -27.17 10.15
N LEU A 147 -23.36 -26.00 9.83
CA LEU A 147 -21.97 -25.63 10.16
C LEU A 147 -21.75 -25.55 11.68
N TYR A 148 -22.78 -25.12 12.43
CA TYR A 148 -22.77 -25.13 13.89
C TYR A 148 -22.64 -26.53 14.49
N LYS A 149 -23.18 -27.55 13.83
CA LYS A 149 -23.11 -28.94 14.29
C LYS A 149 -21.73 -29.56 14.09
N ILE A 150 -20.96 -29.09 13.07
CA ILE A 150 -19.64 -29.61 12.76
C ILE A 150 -18.56 -28.94 13.63
N GLY A 151 -18.70 -27.65 13.94
CA GLY A 151 -17.73 -26.83 14.68
C GLY A 151 -17.83 -26.87 16.21
N GLY A 152 -18.73 -27.68 16.79
CA GLY A 152 -18.95 -27.72 18.23
C GLY A 152 -19.63 -26.45 18.77
N HIS A 153 -19.22 -25.94 19.93
CA HIS A 153 -19.85 -24.80 20.59
C HIS A 153 -19.39 -23.41 20.08
N LEU A 154 -18.61 -23.35 18.98
CA LEU A 154 -18.20 -22.06 18.40
C LEU A 154 -19.37 -21.44 17.63
N THR A 155 -19.83 -20.29 18.09
CA THR A 155 -20.79 -19.49 17.32
C THR A 155 -20.08 -18.84 16.13
N LEU A 156 -20.83 -18.52 15.05
CA LEU A 156 -20.30 -17.81 13.88
C LEU A 156 -19.64 -16.49 14.31
N ASP A 157 -20.22 -15.79 15.28
CA ASP A 157 -19.66 -14.56 15.83
C ASP A 157 -18.30 -14.79 16.51
N MET A 158 -18.15 -15.88 17.26
CA MET A 158 -16.86 -16.24 17.87
C MET A 158 -15.82 -16.61 16.81
N PHE A 159 -16.23 -17.36 15.78
CA PHE A 159 -15.35 -17.70 14.67
C PHE A 159 -14.89 -16.43 13.94
N ASN A 160 -15.82 -15.57 13.58
CA ASN A 160 -15.53 -14.29 12.93
C ASN A 160 -14.64 -13.41 13.82
N ALA A 161 -14.92 -13.28 15.10
CA ALA A 161 -14.10 -12.52 16.04
C ALA A 161 -12.66 -13.04 16.08
N ASN A 162 -12.45 -14.35 16.09
CA ASN A 162 -11.10 -14.94 16.08
C ASN A 162 -10.36 -14.66 14.77
N VAL A 163 -11.01 -14.83 13.63
CA VAL A 163 -10.40 -14.53 12.31
C VAL A 163 -10.04 -13.06 12.20
N TYR A 164 -10.94 -12.17 12.58
CA TYR A 164 -10.71 -10.72 12.49
C TYR A 164 -9.68 -10.22 13.49
N SER A 165 -9.63 -10.78 14.70
CA SER A 165 -8.59 -10.45 15.68
C SER A 165 -7.20 -10.78 15.16
N THR A 166 -7.03 -11.99 14.62
CA THR A 166 -5.75 -12.41 13.99
C THR A 166 -5.37 -11.50 12.83
N TYR A 167 -6.34 -11.13 11.99
CA TYR A 167 -6.09 -10.21 10.88
C TYR A 167 -5.70 -8.82 11.37
N LEU A 168 -6.36 -8.29 12.41
CA LEU A 168 -6.02 -6.99 13.01
C LEU A 168 -4.60 -6.99 13.59
N CYS A 169 -4.19 -8.05 14.30
CA CYS A 169 -2.82 -8.20 14.77
C CYS A 169 -1.83 -8.13 13.61
N SER A 170 -2.08 -8.89 12.54
CA SER A 170 -1.24 -8.90 11.34
C SER A 170 -1.15 -7.52 10.67
N LEU A 171 -2.23 -6.75 10.62
CA LEU A 171 -2.23 -5.39 10.08
C LEU A 171 -1.37 -4.44 10.91
N ILE A 172 -1.44 -4.53 12.24
CA ILE A 172 -0.66 -3.70 13.15
C ILE A 172 0.83 -4.07 13.04
N GLU A 173 1.15 -5.36 13.05
CA GLU A 173 2.52 -5.83 12.85
C GLU A 173 3.10 -5.31 11.52
N GLU A 174 2.34 -5.44 10.43
CA GLU A 174 2.77 -4.99 9.11
C GLU A 174 2.94 -3.47 9.05
N TYR A 175 2.07 -2.71 9.70
CA TYR A 175 2.22 -1.26 9.81
C TYR A 175 3.54 -0.86 10.48
N PHE A 176 3.83 -1.44 11.65
CA PHE A 176 5.07 -1.14 12.35
C PHE A 176 6.31 -1.62 11.59
N ARG A 177 6.24 -2.80 10.95
CA ARG A 177 7.31 -3.32 10.11
C ARG A 177 7.59 -2.42 8.92
N SER A 178 6.56 -2.02 8.19
CA SER A 178 6.69 -1.12 7.03
C SER A 178 7.22 0.25 7.42
N THR A 179 6.76 0.80 8.54
CA THR A 179 7.28 2.06 9.10
C THR A 179 8.74 1.92 9.50
N TYR A 180 9.13 0.82 10.13
CA TYR A 180 10.51 0.52 10.51
C TYR A 180 11.43 0.45 9.28
N ILE A 181 11.00 -0.27 8.22
CA ILE A 181 11.73 -0.38 6.95
C ILE A 181 11.95 1.00 6.34
N ALA A 182 10.91 1.83 6.28
CA ALA A 182 11.00 3.19 5.75
C ALA A 182 12.00 4.05 6.52
N LEU A 183 12.00 3.98 7.85
CA LEU A 183 12.95 4.72 8.69
C LEU A 183 14.37 4.17 8.58
N LEU A 184 14.55 2.83 8.53
CA LEU A 184 15.86 2.19 8.40
C LEU A 184 16.53 2.56 7.07
N LYS A 185 15.77 2.61 5.98
CA LYS A 185 16.27 2.97 4.64
C LYS A 185 17.02 4.30 4.63
N TYR A 186 16.58 5.26 5.44
CA TYR A 186 17.14 6.61 5.50
C TYR A 186 17.86 6.92 6.84
N SER A 187 18.14 5.89 7.65
CA SER A 187 18.80 6.07 8.95
C SER A 187 20.32 6.19 8.80
N ASP A 188 20.91 7.15 9.51
CA ASP A 188 22.36 7.29 9.63
C ASP A 188 23.01 6.09 10.34
N ARG A 189 22.23 5.30 11.08
CA ARG A 189 22.68 4.10 11.79
C ARG A 189 22.53 2.82 10.97
N LYS A 190 22.04 2.90 9.73
CA LYS A 190 21.76 1.77 8.86
C LYS A 190 22.92 0.77 8.78
N GLU A 191 24.13 1.25 8.48
CA GLU A 191 25.31 0.39 8.37
C GLU A 191 25.67 -0.35 9.67
N LYS A 192 25.39 0.27 10.81
CA LYS A 192 25.63 -0.34 12.12
C LYS A 192 24.59 -1.42 12.43
N ILE A 193 23.33 -1.18 12.09
CA ILE A 193 22.20 -2.06 12.35
C ILE A 193 22.26 -3.29 11.43
N LEU A 194 22.58 -3.08 10.14
CA LEU A 194 22.64 -4.13 9.13
C LEU A 194 23.85 -5.07 9.23
N LYS A 195 24.62 -5.05 10.32
CA LYS A 195 25.69 -6.01 10.60
C LYS A 195 25.17 -7.40 10.95
N VAL A 196 24.30 -7.95 10.10
CA VAL A 196 23.66 -9.27 10.27
C VAL A 196 24.13 -10.20 9.16
N LYS A 197 24.20 -11.49 9.47
CA LYS A 197 24.45 -12.51 8.44
C LYS A 197 23.17 -12.81 7.70
N PHE A 198 23.16 -12.57 6.39
CA PHE A 198 22.09 -12.98 5.48
C PHE A 198 22.25 -14.43 5.07
N THR A 199 21.15 -15.13 4.87
CA THR A 199 21.16 -16.45 4.30
C THR A 199 21.45 -16.40 2.79
N PRO A 200 21.92 -17.49 2.15
CA PRO A 200 22.08 -17.54 0.70
C PRO A 200 20.80 -17.20 -0.07
N TYR A 201 19.63 -17.60 0.45
CA TYR A 201 18.34 -17.29 -0.15
C TYR A 201 18.02 -15.78 -0.07
N ASP A 202 18.32 -15.13 1.05
CA ASP A 202 18.15 -13.69 1.21
C ASP A 202 19.01 -12.92 0.19
N LEU A 203 20.24 -13.38 -0.03
CA LEU A 203 21.13 -12.76 -1.01
C LEU A 203 20.62 -12.93 -2.45
N VAL A 204 20.00 -14.05 -2.78
CA VAL A 204 19.36 -14.27 -4.09
C VAL A 204 18.18 -13.32 -4.26
N ASP A 205 17.28 -13.26 -3.28
CA ASP A 205 16.12 -12.34 -3.30
C ASP A 205 16.55 -10.88 -3.46
N ILE A 206 17.62 -10.47 -2.77
CA ILE A 206 18.18 -9.11 -2.89
C ILE A 206 18.78 -8.89 -4.27
N SER A 207 19.55 -9.83 -4.80
CA SER A 207 20.22 -9.69 -6.09
C SER A 207 19.23 -9.66 -7.26
N ASN A 208 18.12 -10.36 -7.15
CA ASN A 208 17.03 -10.34 -8.13
C ASN A 208 16.15 -9.08 -8.02
N GLY A 209 16.32 -8.27 -6.99
CA GLY A 209 15.46 -7.11 -6.74
C GLY A 209 14.08 -7.46 -6.15
N ASP A 210 13.87 -8.72 -5.76
CA ASP A 210 12.60 -9.17 -5.16
C ASP A 210 12.37 -8.56 -3.78
N LYS A 211 13.47 -8.30 -3.05
CA LYS A 211 13.47 -7.71 -1.70
C LYS A 211 14.63 -6.74 -1.52
N THR A 212 14.40 -5.73 -0.70
CA THR A 212 15.48 -4.84 -0.23
C THR A 212 16.19 -5.44 0.97
N VAL A 213 17.40 -4.97 1.23
CA VAL A 213 18.19 -5.38 2.41
C VAL A 213 17.43 -5.07 3.70
N GLU A 214 16.74 -3.94 3.75
CA GLU A 214 15.93 -3.50 4.89
C GLU A 214 14.72 -4.41 5.13
N GLU A 215 14.06 -4.86 4.06
CA GLU A 215 12.93 -5.80 4.14
C GLU A 215 13.38 -7.16 4.69
N VAL A 216 14.52 -7.66 4.21
CA VAL A 216 15.09 -8.91 4.71
C VAL A 216 15.48 -8.80 6.17
N PHE A 217 16.15 -7.71 6.55
CA PHE A 217 16.51 -7.45 7.94
C PHE A 217 15.28 -7.35 8.84
N ALA A 218 14.26 -6.57 8.46
CA ALA A 218 13.06 -6.38 9.26
C ALA A 218 12.27 -7.67 9.51
N ARG A 219 12.47 -8.72 8.70
CA ARG A 219 11.89 -10.05 8.95
C ARG A 219 12.52 -10.77 10.14
N THR A 220 13.75 -10.44 10.49
CA THR A 220 14.43 -11.01 11.66
C THR A 220 13.94 -10.39 12.97
N LEU A 221 13.20 -9.27 12.90
CA LEU A 221 12.67 -8.55 14.04
C LEU A 221 11.23 -8.95 14.33
N SER A 222 10.89 -9.01 15.63
CA SER A 222 9.53 -9.24 16.07
C SER A 222 8.80 -7.90 16.25
N PHE A 223 7.57 -7.82 15.72
CA PHE A 223 6.61 -6.72 15.92
C PHE A 223 5.32 -7.22 16.56
N GLN A 224 5.36 -8.41 17.20
CA GLN A 224 4.20 -9.10 17.77
C GLN A 224 3.81 -8.60 19.16
N ASN A 225 4.63 -7.80 19.79
CA ASN A 225 4.28 -7.16 21.06
C ASN A 225 4.84 -5.74 21.13
N ILE A 226 4.21 -4.93 21.96
CA ILE A 226 4.51 -3.50 22.07
C ILE A 226 5.93 -3.23 22.59
N HIS A 227 6.47 -4.10 23.44
CA HIS A 227 7.83 -3.95 23.96
C HIS A 227 8.86 -4.12 22.87
N ASN A 228 8.72 -5.17 22.04
CA ASN A 228 9.61 -5.39 20.89
C ASN A 228 9.52 -4.24 19.88
N ILE A 229 8.31 -3.73 19.62
CA ILE A 229 8.10 -2.56 18.75
C ILE A 229 8.89 -1.37 19.30
N CYS A 230 8.69 -0.99 20.56
CA CYS A 230 9.40 0.11 21.19
C CYS A 230 10.92 -0.07 21.17
N TYR A 231 11.39 -1.28 21.46
CA TYR A 231 12.82 -1.62 21.45
C TYR A 231 13.42 -1.46 20.04
N ASN A 232 12.79 -2.04 19.02
CA ASN A 232 13.27 -1.97 17.65
C ASN A 232 13.40 -0.51 17.17
N PHE A 233 12.41 0.32 17.42
CA PHE A 233 12.45 1.74 17.02
C PHE A 233 13.48 2.54 17.83
N HIS A 234 13.65 2.25 19.12
CA HIS A 234 14.68 2.90 19.94
C HIS A 234 16.10 2.54 19.47
N ASP A 235 16.35 1.28 19.06
CA ASP A 235 17.64 0.86 18.49
C ASP A 235 17.91 1.57 17.15
N LEU A 236 16.88 1.77 16.35
CA LEU A 236 16.96 2.52 15.09
C LEU A 236 17.37 3.98 15.31
N ASN A 237 16.76 4.63 16.30
CA ASN A 237 17.12 5.99 16.72
C ASN A 237 16.69 6.21 18.16
N SER A 238 17.66 6.47 19.06
CA SER A 238 17.39 6.69 20.48
C SER A 238 16.49 7.90 20.81
N LYS A 239 16.26 8.79 19.84
CA LYS A 239 15.29 9.91 19.96
C LYS A 239 13.87 9.50 19.57
N LEU A 240 13.67 8.34 18.94
CA LEU A 240 12.36 7.80 18.58
C LEU A 240 11.81 6.99 19.75
N ASP A 241 11.10 7.66 20.65
CA ASP A 241 10.37 7.00 21.71
C ASP A 241 8.93 6.76 21.28
N ILE A 242 8.72 5.66 20.56
CA ILE A 242 7.38 5.22 20.11
C ILE A 242 6.49 4.94 21.32
N GLY A 243 7.05 4.36 22.40
CA GLY A 243 6.32 4.09 23.63
C GLY A 243 5.73 5.36 24.24
N GLN A 244 6.52 6.42 24.34
CA GLN A 244 6.05 7.71 24.84
C GLN A 244 5.03 8.35 23.88
N ALA A 245 5.28 8.27 22.58
CA ALA A 245 4.35 8.80 21.58
C ALA A 245 2.97 8.12 21.66
N LEU A 246 2.94 6.80 21.80
CA LEU A 246 1.70 6.03 21.93
C LEU A 246 0.99 6.26 23.27
N LYS A 247 1.70 6.58 24.34
CA LYS A 247 1.14 6.94 25.66
C LYS A 247 0.60 8.36 25.72
N SER A 248 0.94 9.19 24.76
CA SER A 248 0.46 10.57 24.69
C SER A 248 -1.08 10.60 24.59
N PRO A 249 -1.75 11.56 25.27
CA PRO A 249 -3.20 11.66 25.26
C PRO A 249 -3.73 11.78 23.83
N TYR A 250 -4.68 10.92 23.46
CA TYR A 250 -5.33 10.97 22.17
C TYR A 250 -6.85 11.12 22.35
N ARG A 251 -7.38 12.27 21.98
CA ARG A 251 -8.83 12.58 21.99
C ARG A 251 -9.49 12.14 23.28
N ASN A 252 -9.58 12.69 24.32
CA ASN A 252 -10.39 12.41 25.54
C ASN A 252 -10.79 10.93 25.77
N ARG A 253 -9.97 9.97 25.33
CA ARG A 253 -10.23 8.55 25.49
C ARG A 253 -9.67 8.05 26.82
N LYS A 254 -10.37 7.09 27.44
CA LYS A 254 -9.95 6.48 28.72
C LYS A 254 -8.63 5.73 28.61
N LYS A 255 -8.39 5.04 27.47
CA LYS A 255 -7.16 4.29 27.17
C LYS A 255 -6.33 5.05 26.13
N ASN A 256 -5.03 5.11 26.35
CA ASN A 256 -4.08 5.63 25.36
C ASN A 256 -3.84 4.61 24.22
N LEU A 257 -3.13 5.00 23.18
CA LEU A 257 -2.87 4.12 22.04
C LEU A 257 -1.94 2.95 22.41
N TYR A 258 -1.03 3.14 23.37
CA TYR A 258 -0.16 2.08 23.86
C TYR A 258 -0.97 0.92 24.43
N GLU A 259 -1.89 1.21 25.36
CA GLU A 259 -2.76 0.21 25.99
C GLU A 259 -3.67 -0.47 24.96
N GLN A 260 -4.19 0.25 23.98
CA GLN A 260 -5.04 -0.30 22.92
C GLN A 260 -4.28 -1.26 22.00
N VAL A 261 -3.07 -0.89 21.58
CA VAL A 261 -2.22 -1.73 20.73
C VAL A 261 -1.76 -2.97 21.50
N ASP A 262 -1.37 -2.81 22.75
CA ASP A 262 -0.96 -3.91 23.62
C ASP A 262 -2.08 -4.94 23.77
N GLU A 263 -3.29 -4.52 24.12
CA GLU A 263 -4.46 -5.40 24.20
C GLU A 263 -4.79 -6.15 22.90
N ILE A 264 -4.51 -5.55 21.74
CA ILE A 264 -4.74 -6.22 20.46
C ILE A 264 -3.66 -7.27 20.20
N LEU A 265 -2.40 -6.96 20.51
CA LEU A 265 -1.27 -7.84 20.25
C LEU A 265 -1.15 -8.99 21.27
N GLU A 266 -1.70 -8.85 22.48
CA GLU A 266 -1.74 -9.90 23.51
C GLU A 266 -2.83 -10.97 23.26
N ARG A 267 -3.74 -10.77 22.30
CA ARG A 267 -4.82 -11.70 21.95
C ARG A 267 -4.41 -12.72 20.90
#